data_1d24003690f781d8d265e6f7b2951f79
#
_entry.id   1d24003690f781d8d265e6f7b2951f79
#
_cell.length_a   1.000
_cell.length_b   1.000
_cell.length_c   1.000
_cell.angle_alpha   90.00
_cell.angle_beta   90.00
_cell.angle_gamma   90.00
#
_symmetry.space_group_name_H-M   'P 1'
#
loop_
_entity.id
_entity.type
_entity.pdbx_description
1 polymer ?
#
loop_
_entity_poly.entity_id
_entity_poly.type
_entity_poly.pdbx_seq_one_letter_code
_entity_poly.pdbx_strand_id
1 'polypeptide(L)'
;MFYYLRYVWRRFLLLRKQKRKKLNLTKVSLLQGATVQLKLLNKKAGAVKWYSKNKKKATVTKKGKVTAKKTGNVVVYAKYKKKQYKCKVMVKASVNTANLKENNAVFTKTVYKKISKIQRLVVKQEVISPKGIYEIYQLLAAMDIQEITNSSEMFAGGVSLVLYLNDGTKFGFTIGKNLVIDGKQYKIAEDVSEKVGQLLKQYKS
;
A
#
# COMPACT_ATOMS: atom_id res chain seq x y z
N MET A 1 45.09 -15.10 -29.61
CA MET A 1 44.23 -15.59 -28.53
C MET A 1 43.60 -14.45 -27.68
N PHE A 2 44.31 -13.36 -27.42
CA PHE A 2 43.80 -12.24 -26.60
C PHE A 2 42.73 -11.34 -27.26
N TYR A 3 42.67 -11.26 -28.60
CA TYR A 3 41.65 -10.46 -29.30
C TYR A 3 40.24 -11.05 -29.24
N TYR A 4 40.14 -12.38 -29.24
CA TYR A 4 38.85 -13.09 -29.19
C TYR A 4 38.16 -12.94 -27.83
N LEU A 5 38.92 -12.95 -26.73
CA LEU A 5 38.41 -12.73 -25.38
C LEU A 5 37.88 -11.30 -25.18
N ARG A 6 38.53 -10.27 -25.74
CA ARG A 6 38.06 -8.88 -25.69
C ARG A 6 36.72 -8.68 -26.44
N TYR A 7 36.53 -9.40 -27.55
CA TYR A 7 35.29 -9.31 -28.34
C TYR A 7 34.11 -10.02 -27.63
N VAL A 8 34.35 -11.13 -27.00
CA VAL A 8 33.37 -11.88 -26.21
C VAL A 8 32.99 -11.09 -24.95
N TRP A 9 33.95 -10.48 -24.25
CA TRP A 9 33.68 -9.64 -23.07
C TRP A 9 32.93 -8.35 -23.41
N ARG A 10 33.21 -7.71 -24.53
CA ARG A 10 32.39 -6.57 -24.98
C ARG A 10 30.96 -6.96 -25.33
N ARG A 11 30.77 -8.14 -25.91
CA ARG A 11 29.42 -8.65 -26.22
C ARG A 11 28.67 -9.08 -24.96
N PHE A 12 29.37 -9.60 -23.95
CA PHE A 12 28.81 -9.96 -22.64
C PHE A 12 28.40 -8.72 -21.81
N LEU A 13 29.19 -7.64 -21.90
CA LEU A 13 28.84 -6.34 -21.27
C LEU A 13 27.68 -5.64 -21.97
N LEU A 14 27.45 -5.88 -23.26
CA LEU A 14 26.31 -5.35 -24.01
C LEU A 14 25.00 -6.09 -23.72
N LEU A 15 25.05 -7.30 -23.15
CA LEU A 15 23.92 -8.11 -22.73
C LEU A 15 23.43 -7.78 -21.32
N ARG A 16 23.85 -6.67 -20.71
CA ARG A 16 23.10 -6.09 -19.57
C ARG A 16 21.68 -5.85 -20.08
N LYS A 17 20.78 -6.84 -19.84
CA LYS A 17 19.35 -6.74 -20.13
C LYS A 17 18.87 -5.36 -19.68
N GLN A 18 18.68 -4.44 -20.63
CA GLN A 18 18.17 -3.11 -20.31
C GLN A 18 16.82 -3.32 -19.62
N LYS A 19 16.79 -3.04 -18.32
CA LYS A 19 15.56 -3.19 -17.52
C LYS A 19 14.45 -2.43 -18.23
N ARG A 20 13.36 -3.14 -18.60
CA ARG A 20 12.23 -2.54 -19.33
C ARG A 20 11.66 -1.37 -18.51
N LYS A 21 11.36 -0.28 -19.18
CA LYS A 21 10.67 0.86 -18.56
C LYS A 21 9.27 0.43 -18.16
N LYS A 22 8.89 0.69 -16.90
CA LYS A 22 7.56 0.37 -16.38
C LYS A 22 7.15 1.38 -15.32
N LEU A 23 5.85 1.53 -15.08
CA LEU A 23 5.37 2.24 -13.89
C LEU A 23 5.64 1.41 -12.63
N ASN A 24 5.88 2.08 -11.50
CA ASN A 24 5.91 1.44 -10.19
C ASN A 24 4.58 0.78 -9.84
N LEU A 25 3.45 1.36 -10.30
CA LEU A 25 2.11 0.84 -10.11
C LEU A 25 1.35 0.86 -11.44
N THR A 26 0.73 -0.26 -11.83
CA THR A 26 -0.13 -0.37 -13.03
C THR A 26 -1.61 -0.37 -12.69
N LYS A 27 -1.95 -0.69 -11.44
CA LYS A 27 -3.29 -0.57 -10.83
C LYS A 27 -3.14 -0.03 -9.43
N VAL A 28 -4.09 0.79 -8.98
CA VAL A 28 -4.16 1.30 -7.62
C VAL A 28 -5.59 1.61 -7.24
N SER A 29 -5.98 1.31 -6.01
CA SER A 29 -7.24 1.74 -5.39
C SER A 29 -6.95 2.86 -4.42
N LEU A 30 -7.68 3.96 -4.53
CA LEU A 30 -7.53 5.15 -3.67
C LEU A 30 -8.89 5.49 -3.06
N LEU A 31 -8.91 5.84 -1.80
CA LEU A 31 -10.06 6.54 -1.22
C LEU A 31 -10.15 7.95 -1.80
N GLN A 32 -11.35 8.49 -1.89
CA GLN A 32 -11.56 9.89 -2.29
C GLN A 32 -10.74 10.82 -1.38
N GLY A 33 -10.03 11.77 -1.96
CA GLY A 33 -9.07 12.65 -1.26
C GLY A 33 -7.65 12.08 -1.10
N ALA A 34 -7.47 10.77 -1.23
CA ALA A 34 -6.15 10.14 -1.09
C ALA A 34 -5.22 10.44 -2.28
N THR A 35 -3.92 10.33 -2.03
CA THR A 35 -2.89 10.55 -3.05
C THR A 35 -1.95 9.36 -3.18
N VAL A 36 -1.36 9.19 -4.37
CA VAL A 36 -0.30 8.21 -4.62
C VAL A 36 0.75 8.78 -5.56
N GLN A 37 2.01 8.40 -5.35
CA GLN A 37 3.11 8.81 -6.21
C GLN A 37 3.36 7.74 -7.29
N LEU A 38 3.10 8.08 -8.55
CA LEU A 38 3.52 7.26 -9.68
C LEU A 38 4.93 7.65 -10.13
N LYS A 39 5.73 6.64 -10.48
CA LYS A 39 7.08 6.80 -11.00
C LYS A 39 7.28 5.92 -12.23
N LEU A 40 7.93 6.46 -13.26
CA LEU A 40 8.40 5.66 -14.40
C LEU A 40 9.80 5.15 -14.09
N LEU A 41 9.92 3.85 -13.86
CA LEU A 41 11.16 3.17 -13.51
C LEU A 41 12.02 2.91 -14.76
N ASN A 42 13.34 2.81 -14.58
CA ASN A 42 14.33 2.49 -15.62
C ASN A 42 14.31 3.47 -16.81
N LYS A 43 13.84 4.71 -16.61
CA LYS A 43 13.96 5.76 -17.61
C LYS A 43 15.40 6.33 -17.60
N LYS A 44 15.91 6.65 -18.78
CA LYS A 44 17.11 7.51 -18.95
C LYS A 44 16.70 8.99 -18.72
N ALA A 45 17.63 9.91 -18.86
CA ALA A 45 17.33 11.35 -18.79
C ALA A 45 16.15 11.73 -19.70
N GLY A 46 15.38 12.71 -19.27
CA GLY A 46 14.23 13.24 -19.99
C GLY A 46 12.96 13.34 -19.15
N ALA A 47 12.12 14.28 -19.53
CA ALA A 47 10.87 14.57 -18.83
C ALA A 47 9.79 13.53 -19.13
N VAL A 48 8.99 13.21 -18.12
CA VAL A 48 7.78 12.41 -18.23
C VAL A 48 6.59 13.35 -18.22
N LYS A 49 5.75 13.31 -19.25
CA LYS A 49 4.48 14.04 -19.28
C LYS A 49 3.39 13.18 -18.68
N TRP A 50 2.73 13.69 -17.64
CA TRP A 50 1.65 13.00 -16.93
C TRP A 50 0.30 13.60 -17.30
N TYR A 51 -0.72 12.76 -17.47
CA TYR A 51 -2.09 13.23 -17.67
C TYR A 51 -3.12 12.19 -17.21
N SER A 52 -4.27 12.66 -16.79
CA SER A 52 -5.43 11.86 -16.41
C SER A 52 -6.46 11.87 -17.55
N LYS A 53 -7.04 10.71 -17.86
CA LYS A 53 -8.14 10.62 -18.83
C LYS A 53 -9.41 11.34 -18.35
N ASN A 54 -9.58 11.46 -17.03
CA ASN A 54 -10.69 12.20 -16.44
C ASN A 54 -10.25 12.94 -15.17
N LYS A 55 -10.02 14.25 -15.32
CA LYS A 55 -9.57 15.13 -14.23
C LYS A 55 -10.64 15.33 -13.13
N LYS A 56 -11.93 15.10 -13.43
CA LYS A 56 -13.00 15.15 -12.42
C LYS A 56 -12.89 13.96 -11.45
N LYS A 57 -12.41 12.78 -11.91
CA LYS A 57 -12.22 11.59 -11.08
C LYS A 57 -10.86 11.55 -10.39
N ALA A 58 -9.77 11.87 -11.10
CA ALA A 58 -8.45 12.00 -10.50
C ALA A 58 -7.59 12.99 -11.29
N THR A 59 -6.75 13.73 -10.58
CA THR A 59 -5.74 14.62 -11.16
C THR A 59 -4.35 14.03 -10.99
N VAL A 60 -3.40 14.49 -11.81
CA VAL A 60 -1.99 14.13 -11.69
C VAL A 60 -1.11 15.37 -11.91
N THR A 61 -0.10 15.54 -11.06
CA THR A 61 0.86 16.64 -11.17
C THR A 61 1.96 16.34 -12.20
N LYS A 62 2.74 17.35 -12.58
CA LYS A 62 3.94 17.19 -13.44
C LYS A 62 4.96 16.19 -12.86
N LYS A 63 4.98 16.01 -11.53
CA LYS A 63 5.86 15.07 -10.81
C LYS A 63 5.26 13.68 -10.66
N GLY A 64 4.03 13.41 -11.17
CA GLY A 64 3.37 12.10 -11.11
C GLY A 64 2.62 11.82 -9.81
N LYS A 65 2.36 12.83 -8.96
CA LYS A 65 1.48 12.68 -7.79
C LYS A 65 0.03 12.70 -8.26
N VAL A 66 -0.66 11.58 -8.08
CA VAL A 66 -2.09 11.40 -8.39
C VAL A 66 -2.91 11.76 -7.16
N THR A 67 -4.01 12.49 -7.34
CA THR A 67 -5.00 12.80 -6.31
C THR A 67 -6.36 12.29 -6.75
N ALA A 68 -6.98 11.45 -5.94
CA ALA A 68 -8.32 10.91 -6.14
C ALA A 68 -9.36 11.99 -5.79
N LYS A 69 -10.29 12.32 -6.72
CA LYS A 69 -11.30 13.39 -6.52
C LYS A 69 -12.72 12.87 -6.40
N LYS A 70 -13.18 12.04 -7.34
CA LYS A 70 -14.56 11.51 -7.37
C LYS A 70 -14.51 10.01 -7.63
N THR A 71 -15.43 9.28 -7.03
CA THR A 71 -15.56 7.83 -7.16
C THR A 71 -15.63 7.35 -8.60
N GLY A 72 -15.11 6.14 -8.83
CA GLY A 72 -15.12 5.45 -10.11
C GLY A 72 -13.73 5.21 -10.71
N ASN A 73 -13.70 4.58 -11.88
CA ASN A 73 -12.48 4.20 -12.54
C ASN A 73 -11.95 5.32 -13.45
N VAL A 74 -10.63 5.50 -13.48
CA VAL A 74 -9.94 6.43 -14.37
C VAL A 74 -8.56 5.88 -14.73
N VAL A 75 -8.03 6.25 -15.89
CA VAL A 75 -6.67 5.88 -16.30
C VAL A 75 -5.78 7.12 -16.25
N VAL A 76 -4.64 6.98 -15.59
CA VAL A 76 -3.56 7.96 -15.59
C VAL A 76 -2.44 7.46 -16.47
N TYR A 77 -1.88 8.34 -17.28
CA TYR A 77 -0.84 8.04 -18.25
C TYR A 77 0.46 8.76 -17.92
N ALA A 78 1.56 8.07 -18.17
CA ALA A 78 2.89 8.64 -18.26
C ALA A 78 3.36 8.54 -19.72
N LYS A 79 3.52 9.66 -20.42
CA LYS A 79 4.11 9.72 -21.76
C LYS A 79 5.60 10.04 -21.63
N TYR A 80 6.43 9.14 -22.13
CA TYR A 80 7.87 9.31 -22.15
C TYR A 80 8.41 8.96 -23.54
N LYS A 81 9.03 9.95 -24.21
CA LYS A 81 9.36 9.86 -25.64
C LYS A 81 8.11 9.49 -26.45
N LYS A 82 8.17 8.51 -27.34
CA LYS A 82 7.06 8.03 -28.18
C LYS A 82 6.16 6.99 -27.50
N LYS A 83 6.45 6.58 -26.22
CA LYS A 83 5.71 5.50 -25.53
C LYS A 83 4.82 6.03 -24.41
N GLN A 84 3.68 5.34 -24.19
CA GLN A 84 2.75 5.61 -23.12
C GLN A 84 2.69 4.43 -22.15
N TYR A 85 2.62 4.74 -20.87
CA TYR A 85 2.47 3.80 -19.76
C TYR A 85 1.21 4.15 -19.00
N LYS A 86 0.37 3.17 -18.68
CA LYS A 86 -0.96 3.37 -18.06
C LYS A 86 -0.99 2.82 -16.64
N CYS A 87 -1.62 3.58 -15.74
CA CYS A 87 -2.05 3.12 -14.43
C CYS A 87 -3.57 3.20 -14.35
N LYS A 88 -4.23 2.08 -14.03
CA LYS A 88 -5.68 2.06 -13.73
C LYS A 88 -5.87 2.49 -12.30
N VAL A 89 -6.60 3.58 -12.08
CA VAL A 89 -6.91 4.14 -10.76
C VAL A 89 -8.38 3.91 -10.49
N MET A 90 -8.69 3.18 -9.41
CA MET A 90 -10.04 3.03 -8.90
C MET A 90 -10.20 3.97 -7.69
N VAL A 91 -11.08 4.94 -7.80
CA VAL A 91 -11.41 5.83 -6.69
C VAL A 91 -12.64 5.27 -5.97
N LYS A 92 -12.47 4.93 -4.70
CA LYS A 92 -13.53 4.46 -3.81
C LYS A 92 -14.04 5.64 -2.95
N ALA A 93 -15.29 5.56 -2.50
CA ALA A 93 -15.82 6.54 -1.56
C ALA A 93 -14.97 6.56 -0.28
N SER A 94 -14.69 7.75 0.23
CA SER A 94 -14.12 7.89 1.57
C SER A 94 -15.20 7.66 2.62
N VAL A 95 -14.85 7.01 3.70
CA VAL A 95 -15.67 7.00 4.91
C VAL A 95 -15.30 8.23 5.74
N ASN A 96 -16.28 8.82 6.42
CA ASN A 96 -16.02 9.92 7.34
C ASN A 96 -15.08 9.42 8.46
N THR A 97 -13.90 10.02 8.57
CA THR A 97 -12.89 9.67 9.56
C THR A 97 -12.87 10.62 10.76
N ALA A 98 -13.86 11.48 10.89
CA ALA A 98 -13.94 12.44 12.02
C ALA A 98 -13.89 11.69 13.37
N ASN A 99 -14.63 10.59 13.46
CA ASN A 99 -14.75 9.78 14.67
C ASN A 99 -13.63 8.71 14.82
N LEU A 100 -12.63 8.68 13.92
CA LEU A 100 -11.52 7.78 14.08
C LEU A 100 -10.65 8.26 15.24
N LYS A 101 -10.61 7.49 16.31
CA LYS A 101 -9.69 7.74 17.44
C LYS A 101 -8.26 7.47 16.99
N GLU A 102 -7.30 8.20 17.52
CA GLU A 102 -5.86 8.01 17.29
C GLU A 102 -5.17 7.87 18.65
N ASN A 103 -5.47 6.78 19.35
CA ASN A 103 -4.91 6.51 20.67
C ASN A 103 -3.46 6.01 20.61
N ASN A 104 -2.94 5.79 19.40
CA ASN A 104 -1.57 5.33 19.23
C ASN A 104 -0.92 5.95 17.99
N ALA A 105 0.41 6.01 17.98
CA ALA A 105 1.21 6.57 16.90
C ALA A 105 1.31 5.66 15.66
N VAL A 106 0.89 4.40 15.75
CA VAL A 106 1.02 3.40 14.68
C VAL A 106 -0.15 3.47 13.71
N PHE A 107 -1.39 3.41 14.24
CA PHE A 107 -2.62 3.34 13.44
C PHE A 107 -3.25 4.74 13.31
N THR A 108 -2.63 5.63 12.56
CA THR A 108 -3.05 7.03 12.41
C THR A 108 -4.03 7.22 11.25
N LYS A 109 -4.77 8.34 11.25
CA LYS A 109 -5.60 8.77 10.09
C LYS A 109 -4.80 8.87 8.80
N THR A 110 -3.52 9.20 8.90
CA THR A 110 -2.62 9.28 7.75
C THR A 110 -2.36 7.90 7.14
N VAL A 111 -2.15 6.87 7.96
CA VAL A 111 -2.01 5.48 7.51
C VAL A 111 -3.33 4.98 6.93
N TYR A 112 -4.46 5.21 7.62
CA TYR A 112 -5.79 4.84 7.13
C TYR A 112 -6.05 5.30 5.68
N LYS A 113 -5.77 6.57 5.38
CA LYS A 113 -5.97 7.16 4.05
C LYS A 113 -5.16 6.50 2.94
N LYS A 114 -4.12 5.76 3.30
CA LYS A 114 -3.26 5.05 2.35
C LYS A 114 -3.68 3.59 2.14
N ILE A 115 -4.54 3.01 2.98
CA ILE A 115 -4.90 1.59 2.90
C ILE A 115 -5.72 1.32 1.64
N SER A 116 -5.32 0.31 0.89
CA SER A 116 -6.03 -0.20 -0.29
C SER A 116 -6.79 -1.50 0.01
N LYS A 117 -6.23 -2.34 0.88
CA LYS A 117 -6.85 -3.57 1.38
C LYS A 117 -6.21 -4.00 2.70
N ILE A 118 -6.94 -4.82 3.45
CA ILE A 118 -6.46 -5.56 4.62
C ILE A 118 -6.51 -7.05 4.26
N GLN A 119 -5.47 -7.80 4.59
CA GLN A 119 -5.40 -9.24 4.35
C GLN A 119 -5.06 -9.98 5.64
N ARG A 120 -5.81 -11.03 5.96
CA ARG A 120 -5.45 -12.02 6.98
C ARG A 120 -4.47 -13.03 6.38
N LEU A 121 -3.30 -13.22 7.01
CA LEU A 121 -2.21 -14.00 6.40
C LEU A 121 -2.54 -15.51 6.30
N VAL A 122 -2.98 -16.12 7.39
CA VAL A 122 -3.13 -17.57 7.49
C VAL A 122 -4.15 -18.12 6.48
N VAL A 123 -5.29 -17.45 6.33
CA VAL A 123 -6.39 -17.89 5.45
C VAL A 123 -6.51 -17.09 4.17
N LYS A 124 -5.56 -16.19 3.90
CA LYS A 124 -5.52 -15.29 2.72
C LYS A 124 -6.83 -14.52 2.46
N GLN A 125 -7.58 -14.25 3.52
CA GLN A 125 -8.84 -13.52 3.46
C GLN A 125 -8.57 -12.03 3.29
N GLU A 126 -9.27 -11.39 2.34
CA GLU A 126 -9.05 -9.98 2.03
C GLU A 126 -10.30 -9.14 2.31
N VAL A 127 -10.10 -7.91 2.78
CA VAL A 127 -11.12 -6.87 2.90
C VAL A 127 -10.70 -5.70 2.04
N ILE A 128 -11.52 -5.39 1.03
CA ILE A 128 -11.28 -4.32 0.06
C ILE A 128 -12.36 -3.23 0.09
N SER A 129 -13.47 -3.47 0.79
CA SER A 129 -14.53 -2.48 0.93
C SER A 129 -14.09 -1.32 1.84
N PRO A 130 -14.36 -0.06 1.51
CA PRO A 130 -14.01 1.07 2.36
C PRO A 130 -14.61 0.99 3.77
N LYS A 131 -15.87 0.50 3.87
CA LYS A 131 -16.56 0.31 5.15
C LYS A 131 -15.86 -0.73 6.02
N GLY A 132 -15.56 -1.92 5.46
CA GLY A 132 -14.87 -2.98 6.20
C GLY A 132 -13.45 -2.59 6.62
N ILE A 133 -12.69 -1.91 5.75
CA ILE A 133 -11.38 -1.34 6.11
C ILE A 133 -11.53 -0.35 7.27
N TYR A 134 -12.54 0.53 7.24
CA TYR A 134 -12.76 1.53 8.27
C TYR A 134 -13.10 0.89 9.62
N GLU A 135 -14.01 -0.05 9.66
CA GLU A 135 -14.45 -0.69 10.91
C GLU A 135 -13.32 -1.48 11.57
N ILE A 136 -12.54 -2.24 10.79
CA ILE A 136 -11.36 -2.92 11.32
C ILE A 136 -10.34 -1.89 11.82
N TYR A 137 -10.06 -0.87 11.01
CA TYR A 137 -9.06 0.14 11.36
C TYR A 137 -9.45 0.97 12.58
N GLN A 138 -10.74 1.17 12.82
CA GLN A 138 -11.27 1.84 13.99
C GLN A 138 -10.87 1.13 15.29
N LEU A 139 -10.95 -0.20 15.32
CA LEU A 139 -10.47 -0.99 16.46
C LEU A 139 -8.98 -0.82 16.67
N LEU A 140 -8.17 -0.88 15.59
CA LEU A 140 -6.72 -0.74 15.65
C LEU A 140 -6.27 0.65 16.14
N ALA A 141 -6.92 1.69 15.63
CA ALA A 141 -6.58 3.07 15.99
C ALA A 141 -7.05 3.46 17.40
N ALA A 142 -8.04 2.75 17.94
CA ALA A 142 -8.55 2.96 19.29
C ALA A 142 -7.73 2.23 20.36
N MET A 143 -6.87 1.28 19.98
CA MET A 143 -6.03 0.56 20.96
C MET A 143 -5.07 1.53 21.66
N ASP A 144 -4.96 1.38 22.98
CA ASP A 144 -3.85 1.92 23.73
C ASP A 144 -2.71 0.91 23.71
N ILE A 145 -1.54 1.32 23.22
CA ILE A 145 -0.38 0.46 23.02
C ILE A 145 0.85 1.01 23.74
N GLN A 146 1.56 0.13 24.44
CA GLN A 146 2.81 0.46 25.16
C GLN A 146 3.88 -0.54 24.74
N GLU A 147 5.05 -0.08 24.30
CA GLU A 147 6.16 -0.95 23.90
C GLU A 147 6.69 -1.73 25.12
N ILE A 148 6.86 -3.05 24.94
CA ILE A 148 7.43 -3.92 25.97
C ILE A 148 8.91 -4.11 25.65
N THR A 149 9.78 -3.56 26.50
CA THR A 149 11.24 -3.57 26.27
C THR A 149 11.92 -4.89 26.69
N ASN A 150 11.32 -5.64 27.60
CA ASN A 150 11.90 -6.87 28.17
C ASN A 150 10.83 -7.97 28.28
N SER A 151 10.43 -8.62 27.16
CA SER A 151 9.56 -9.78 27.26
C SER A 151 10.31 -11.06 26.88
N SER A 152 10.42 -11.98 27.85
CA SER A 152 10.79 -13.37 27.64
C SER A 152 9.60 -14.22 27.20
N GLU A 153 8.38 -13.67 27.16
CA GLU A 153 7.18 -14.38 26.83
C GLU A 153 7.06 -14.55 25.31
N MET A 154 6.98 -15.80 24.86
CA MET A 154 6.65 -16.11 23.47
C MET A 154 5.20 -15.73 23.19
N PHE A 155 4.99 -14.94 22.15
CA PHE A 155 3.66 -14.62 21.67
C PHE A 155 2.99 -15.86 21.09
N ALA A 156 1.95 -16.36 21.75
CA ALA A 156 1.17 -17.52 21.30
C ALA A 156 -0.22 -17.08 20.84
N GLY A 157 -0.52 -17.32 19.57
CA GLY A 157 -1.86 -17.11 19.01
C GLY A 157 -2.12 -15.69 18.49
N GLY A 158 -3.33 -15.48 17.94
CA GLY A 158 -3.78 -14.17 17.46
C GLY A 158 -4.11 -14.13 15.96
N VAL A 159 -4.46 -12.93 15.50
CA VAL A 159 -4.82 -12.64 14.11
C VAL A 159 -3.69 -11.88 13.43
N SER A 160 -3.03 -12.52 12.48
CA SER A 160 -1.97 -11.88 11.69
C SER A 160 -2.55 -11.19 10.46
N LEU A 161 -2.27 -9.90 10.33
CA LEU A 161 -2.80 -9.01 9.30
C LEU A 161 -1.69 -8.32 8.52
N VAL A 162 -2.00 -7.99 7.27
CA VAL A 162 -1.19 -7.09 6.45
C VAL A 162 -2.07 -5.99 5.91
N LEU A 163 -1.69 -4.75 6.15
CA LEU A 163 -2.23 -3.57 5.47
C LEU A 163 -1.43 -3.35 4.18
N TYR A 164 -2.12 -3.30 3.07
CA TYR A 164 -1.53 -2.94 1.77
C TYR A 164 -1.79 -1.47 1.51
N LEU A 165 -0.73 -0.69 1.37
CA LEU A 165 -0.82 0.74 1.14
C LEU A 165 -0.81 1.08 -0.35
N ASN A 166 -1.34 2.23 -0.70
CA ASN A 166 -1.49 2.70 -2.08
C ASN A 166 -0.15 2.96 -2.79
N ASP A 167 0.93 3.16 -2.04
CA ASP A 167 2.29 3.34 -2.57
C ASP A 167 3.01 2.03 -2.86
N GLY A 168 2.36 0.89 -2.56
CA GLY A 168 2.92 -0.46 -2.71
C GLY A 168 3.58 -0.99 -1.43
N THR A 169 3.67 -0.18 -0.38
CA THR A 169 4.17 -0.60 0.93
C THR A 169 3.21 -1.59 1.57
N LYS A 170 3.76 -2.51 2.35
CA LYS A 170 3.01 -3.46 3.17
C LYS A 170 3.40 -3.25 4.62
N PHE A 171 2.42 -3.35 5.51
CA PHE A 171 2.61 -3.24 6.94
C PHE A 171 1.96 -4.46 7.61
N GLY A 172 2.80 -5.35 8.17
CA GLY A 172 2.37 -6.60 8.80
C GLY A 172 2.41 -6.50 10.32
N PHE A 173 1.43 -7.12 10.98
CA PHE A 173 1.37 -7.21 12.43
C PHE A 173 0.47 -8.37 12.88
N THR A 174 0.61 -8.78 14.13
CA THR A 174 -0.23 -9.81 14.77
C THR A 174 -0.85 -9.24 16.03
N ILE A 175 -2.15 -9.46 16.20
CA ILE A 175 -2.94 -9.04 17.35
C ILE A 175 -3.42 -10.29 18.11
N GLY A 176 -3.23 -10.31 19.39
CA GLY A 176 -3.73 -11.28 20.36
C GLY A 176 -3.72 -10.64 21.74
N LYS A 177 -3.22 -11.31 22.76
CA LYS A 177 -3.00 -10.71 24.08
C LYS A 177 -2.05 -9.50 24.03
N ASN A 178 -1.12 -9.51 23.09
CA ASN A 178 -0.21 -8.42 22.76
C ASN A 178 -0.31 -8.10 21.26
N LEU A 179 0.15 -6.93 20.87
CA LEU A 179 0.36 -6.55 19.49
C LEU A 179 1.85 -6.77 19.14
N VAL A 180 2.13 -7.44 18.01
CA VAL A 180 3.49 -7.64 17.50
C VAL A 180 3.65 -6.95 16.16
N ILE A 181 4.63 -6.07 16.03
CA ILE A 181 4.96 -5.31 14.81
C ILE A 181 6.47 -5.39 14.60
N ASP A 182 6.91 -5.91 13.45
CA ASP A 182 8.34 -6.02 13.09
C ASP A 182 9.20 -6.64 14.20
N GLY A 183 8.67 -7.68 14.88
CA GLY A 183 9.34 -8.37 15.98
C GLY A 183 9.26 -7.68 17.35
N LYS A 184 8.80 -6.44 17.42
CA LYS A 184 8.56 -5.72 18.68
C LYS A 184 7.19 -6.08 19.25
N GLN A 185 7.13 -6.20 20.56
CA GLN A 185 5.90 -6.47 21.30
C GLN A 185 5.37 -5.20 21.98
N TYR A 186 4.05 -5.08 21.96
CA TYR A 186 3.34 -3.98 22.61
C TYR A 186 2.20 -4.56 23.45
N LYS A 187 2.15 -4.13 24.72
CA LYS A 187 0.98 -4.37 25.57
C LYS A 187 -0.20 -3.60 25.04
N ILE A 188 -1.36 -4.24 24.98
CA ILE A 188 -2.64 -3.63 24.62
C ILE A 188 -3.61 -3.76 25.79
N ALA A 189 -4.45 -2.73 26.01
CA ALA A 189 -5.40 -2.72 27.09
C ALA A 189 -6.55 -3.73 26.88
N GLU A 190 -6.92 -3.99 25.62
CA GLU A 190 -8.01 -4.91 25.24
C GLU A 190 -7.59 -5.75 24.04
N ASP A 191 -7.76 -7.07 24.12
CA ASP A 191 -7.60 -7.95 22.96
C ASP A 191 -8.77 -7.78 21.99
N VAL A 192 -8.50 -7.12 20.88
CA VAL A 192 -9.49 -6.89 19.81
C VAL A 192 -9.45 -7.96 18.72
N SER A 193 -8.64 -9.02 18.87
CA SER A 193 -8.42 -10.03 17.81
C SER A 193 -9.70 -10.76 17.40
N GLU A 194 -10.58 -11.07 18.34
CA GLU A 194 -11.86 -11.70 18.05
C GLU A 194 -12.79 -10.78 17.25
N LYS A 195 -12.95 -9.52 17.70
CA LYS A 195 -13.74 -8.51 16.98
C LYS A 195 -13.22 -8.29 15.55
N VAL A 196 -11.91 -8.19 15.39
CA VAL A 196 -11.26 -8.09 14.09
C VAL A 196 -11.53 -9.35 13.25
N GLY A 197 -11.46 -10.54 13.84
CA GLY A 197 -11.78 -11.80 13.18
C GLY A 197 -13.23 -11.88 12.66
N GLN A 198 -14.20 -11.37 13.43
CA GLN A 198 -15.61 -11.28 13.04
C GLN A 198 -15.79 -10.32 11.86
N LEU A 199 -15.21 -9.11 11.91
CA LEU A 199 -15.26 -8.14 10.81
C LEU A 199 -14.59 -8.66 9.53
N LEU A 200 -13.47 -9.39 9.65
CA LEU A 200 -12.84 -10.05 8.51
C LEU A 200 -13.78 -11.06 7.84
N LYS A 201 -14.53 -11.86 8.60
CA LYS A 201 -15.54 -12.78 8.05
C LYS A 201 -16.70 -12.02 7.38
N GLN A 202 -17.20 -10.96 8.02
CA GLN A 202 -18.31 -10.15 7.52
C GLN A 202 -17.99 -9.44 6.19
N TYR A 203 -16.77 -8.94 6.02
CA TYR A 203 -16.34 -8.15 4.85
C TYR A 203 -15.46 -8.91 3.87
N LYS A 204 -15.47 -10.24 3.93
CA LYS A 204 -14.74 -11.10 3.00
C LYS A 204 -15.13 -10.79 1.55
N SER A 205 -14.15 -10.54 0.69
CA SER A 205 -14.28 -10.39 -0.76
C SER A 205 -13.94 -11.69 -1.48
#